data_cb1a186ea2d7adbd1cf69f2372923e62
#
_entry.id   cb1a186ea2d7adbd1cf69f2372923e62
#
_cell.length_a   1.000
_cell.length_b   1.000
_cell.length_c   1.000
_cell.angle_alpha   90.00
_cell.angle_beta   90.00
_cell.angle_gamma   90.00
#
_symmetry.space_group_name_H-M   'P 1'
#
loop_
_entity.id
_entity.type
_entity.pdbx_description
1 polymer ?
#
loop_
_entity_poly.entity_id
_entity_poly.type
_entity_poly.pdbx_seq_one_letter_code
_entity_poly.pdbx_strand_id
1 'polypeptide(L)'
;LSKQIEEKNLEIETQEINEKLKSEKIDVTLPIRSHRQGKIHPVSQVIDEISSIFSEIGFSVAEGPDVETEYNNFTALNTPEEHPARDMHDTFYLEENKKLLLRTHTSPVQIRTMLASKPPFKIIVPGRTYRCDSDQTHAPMFHQLEGLHIDKGITMGHLKGCLDYFIKEFFEVKNVKMRFRPSHFPFTEPSAEVDIGYKIEKGKIVIGEGDKWLEVLGCGMVHPNVLKNVKIDTKKYQGFAFGIGIDRLAMLKYGIPDLRTFFNGDIRWLNHYGFSFLDIPMHGNDDHKVPYLSKKSLSLKASESKF
;
A
#
# COMPACT_ATOMS: atom_id res chain seq x y z
N LEU A 1 -14.10 -79.49 2.26
CA LEU A 1 -14.17 -78.89 0.92
C LEU A 1 -14.36 -77.39 1.05
N SER A 2 -15.35 -76.89 1.80
CA SER A 2 -15.64 -75.46 1.98
C SER A 2 -14.42 -74.66 2.47
N LYS A 3 -13.74 -75.19 3.50
CA LYS A 3 -12.55 -74.54 4.10
C LYS A 3 -11.37 -74.43 3.16
N GLN A 4 -11.17 -75.46 2.30
CA GLN A 4 -10.13 -75.47 1.29
C GLN A 4 -10.41 -74.51 0.13
N ILE A 5 -11.68 -74.25 -0.19
CA ILE A 5 -12.10 -73.24 -1.17
C ILE A 5 -11.87 -71.85 -0.65
N GLU A 6 -12.20 -71.59 0.60
CA GLU A 6 -11.96 -70.28 1.25
C GLU A 6 -10.44 -69.96 1.36
N GLU A 7 -9.62 -70.96 1.76
CA GLU A 7 -8.18 -70.78 1.76
C GLU A 7 -7.60 -70.47 0.39
N LYS A 8 -8.10 -71.17 -0.65
CA LYS A 8 -7.62 -70.95 -2.03
C LYS A 8 -8.06 -69.61 -2.61
N ASN A 9 -9.27 -69.14 -2.30
CA ASN A 9 -9.74 -67.84 -2.67
C ASN A 9 -8.90 -66.72 -2.01
N LEU A 10 -8.58 -66.83 -0.72
CA LEU A 10 -7.74 -65.89 -0.04
C LEU A 10 -6.32 -65.81 -0.63
N GLU A 11 -5.74 -66.99 -1.03
CA GLU A 11 -4.46 -67.01 -1.74
C GLU A 11 -4.50 -66.28 -3.05
N ILE A 12 -5.56 -66.47 -3.86
CA ILE A 12 -5.73 -65.84 -5.16
C ILE A 12 -5.92 -64.34 -5.00
N GLU A 13 -6.80 -63.90 -4.13
CA GLU A 13 -6.98 -62.49 -3.81
C GLU A 13 -5.68 -61.81 -3.36
N THR A 14 -4.90 -62.47 -2.49
CA THR A 14 -3.62 -61.95 -2.04
C THR A 14 -2.60 -61.85 -3.18
N GLN A 15 -2.59 -62.82 -4.10
CA GLN A 15 -1.73 -62.79 -5.30
C GLN A 15 -2.14 -61.63 -6.24
N GLU A 16 -3.44 -61.48 -6.53
CA GLU A 16 -3.95 -60.40 -7.38
C GLU A 16 -3.62 -59.01 -6.76
N ILE A 17 -3.80 -58.83 -5.44
CA ILE A 17 -3.44 -57.59 -4.75
C ILE A 17 -1.94 -57.32 -4.89
N ASN A 18 -1.10 -58.30 -4.67
CA ASN A 18 0.36 -58.19 -4.76
C ASN A 18 0.85 -57.88 -6.17
N GLU A 19 0.23 -58.45 -7.20
CA GLU A 19 0.52 -58.11 -8.60
C GLU A 19 0.10 -56.69 -8.92
N LYS A 20 -1.08 -56.28 -8.46
CA LYS A 20 -1.58 -54.89 -8.62
C LYS A 20 -0.68 -53.88 -7.95
N LEU A 21 -0.23 -54.14 -6.70
CA LEU A 21 0.72 -53.32 -5.96
C LEU A 21 2.09 -53.19 -6.65
N LYS A 22 2.55 -54.27 -7.34
CA LYS A 22 3.78 -54.21 -8.15
C LYS A 22 3.62 -53.34 -9.41
N SER A 23 2.48 -53.38 -10.06
CA SER A 23 2.20 -52.59 -11.26
C SER A 23 1.92 -51.09 -10.94
N GLU A 24 1.36 -50.82 -9.76
CA GLU A 24 1.04 -49.46 -9.27
C GLU A 24 2.16 -48.83 -8.43
N LYS A 25 3.38 -49.37 -8.50
CA LYS A 25 4.52 -48.83 -7.72
C LYS A 25 4.83 -47.42 -8.13
N ILE A 26 4.49 -46.48 -7.24
CA ILE A 26 4.81 -45.07 -7.40
C ILE A 26 6.22 -44.83 -6.85
N ASP A 27 7.06 -44.16 -7.63
CA ASP A 27 8.38 -43.73 -7.18
C ASP A 27 8.22 -42.53 -6.23
N VAL A 28 8.28 -42.81 -4.93
CA VAL A 28 8.16 -41.80 -3.87
C VAL A 28 9.43 -40.94 -3.72
N THR A 29 10.51 -41.24 -4.43
CA THR A 29 11.73 -40.42 -4.46
C THR A 29 11.65 -39.27 -5.44
N LEU A 30 10.68 -39.30 -6.38
CA LEU A 30 10.42 -38.19 -7.28
C LEU A 30 9.89 -36.98 -6.48
N PRO A 31 10.45 -35.78 -6.71
CA PRO A 31 9.97 -34.60 -6.03
C PRO A 31 8.48 -34.37 -6.39
N ILE A 32 7.68 -34.13 -5.36
CA ILE A 32 6.28 -33.72 -5.53
C ILE A 32 6.26 -32.49 -6.43
N ARG A 33 5.47 -32.53 -7.50
CA ARG A 33 5.24 -31.31 -8.30
C ARG A 33 4.71 -30.25 -7.36
N SER A 34 5.52 -29.24 -7.12
CA SER A 34 5.11 -28.13 -6.28
C SER A 34 3.84 -27.50 -6.88
N HIS A 35 2.75 -27.54 -6.14
CA HIS A 35 1.58 -26.74 -6.51
C HIS A 35 2.03 -25.28 -6.53
N ARG A 36 1.87 -24.61 -7.66
CA ARG A 36 2.15 -23.19 -7.77
C ARG A 36 1.14 -22.47 -6.86
N GLN A 37 1.61 -22.02 -5.71
CA GLN A 37 0.81 -21.17 -4.83
C GLN A 37 0.85 -19.74 -5.38
N GLY A 38 -0.31 -19.09 -5.41
CA GLY A 38 -0.39 -17.66 -5.70
C GLY A 38 0.38 -16.84 -4.66
N LYS A 39 0.79 -15.64 -5.05
CA LYS A 39 1.48 -14.69 -4.17
C LYS A 39 0.74 -13.36 -4.16
N ILE A 40 0.66 -12.74 -2.98
CA ILE A 40 0.15 -11.38 -2.82
C ILE A 40 1.24 -10.42 -3.27
N HIS A 41 0.87 -9.47 -4.11
CA HIS A 41 1.80 -8.45 -4.58
C HIS A 41 2.22 -7.51 -3.44
N PRO A 42 3.51 -7.09 -3.34
CA PRO A 42 3.98 -6.21 -2.27
C PRO A 42 3.18 -4.92 -2.10
N VAL A 43 2.71 -4.32 -3.18
CA VAL A 43 1.84 -3.12 -3.12
C VAL A 43 0.52 -3.44 -2.44
N SER A 44 -0.13 -4.56 -2.78
CA SER A 44 -1.38 -4.98 -2.11
C SER A 44 -1.16 -5.22 -0.63
N GLN A 45 -0.04 -5.88 -0.27
CA GLN A 45 0.34 -6.11 1.12
C GLN A 45 0.51 -4.80 1.91
N VAL A 46 1.16 -3.79 1.29
CA VAL A 46 1.34 -2.47 1.91
C VAL A 46 0.00 -1.74 2.05
N ILE A 47 -0.89 -1.82 1.05
CA ILE A 47 -2.23 -1.21 1.13
C ILE A 47 -3.01 -1.80 2.30
N ASP A 48 -3.03 -3.12 2.44
CA ASP A 48 -3.73 -3.81 3.52
C ASP A 48 -3.15 -3.42 4.89
N GLU A 49 -1.83 -3.40 5.02
CA GLU A 49 -1.14 -3.01 6.24
C GLU A 49 -1.42 -1.56 6.63
N ILE A 50 -1.28 -0.61 5.72
CA ILE A 50 -1.57 0.81 5.99
C ILE A 50 -3.04 0.99 6.34
N SER A 51 -3.95 0.31 5.64
CA SER A 51 -5.39 0.37 5.92
C SER A 51 -5.71 -0.14 7.32
N SER A 52 -5.05 -1.21 7.77
CA SER A 52 -5.17 -1.73 9.13
C SER A 52 -4.70 -0.71 10.17
N ILE A 53 -3.49 -0.13 10.00
CA ILE A 53 -2.93 0.87 10.92
C ILE A 53 -3.86 2.08 11.07
N PHE A 54 -4.36 2.63 9.95
CA PHE A 54 -5.26 3.78 10.01
C PHE A 54 -6.65 3.42 10.56
N SER A 55 -7.13 2.20 10.34
CA SER A 55 -8.39 1.71 10.92
C SER A 55 -8.35 1.70 12.45
N GLU A 56 -7.22 1.31 13.06
CA GLU A 56 -7.03 1.31 14.51
C GLU A 56 -7.19 2.69 15.15
N ILE A 57 -6.81 3.75 14.42
CA ILE A 57 -7.01 5.13 14.86
C ILE A 57 -8.31 5.74 14.31
N GLY A 58 -9.22 4.93 13.77
CA GLY A 58 -10.59 5.29 13.41
C GLY A 58 -10.77 5.91 12.03
N PHE A 59 -9.85 5.72 11.09
CA PHE A 59 -10.08 6.04 9.69
C PHE A 59 -10.85 4.91 9.00
N SER A 60 -11.70 5.27 8.05
CA SER A 60 -12.36 4.34 7.14
C SER A 60 -11.79 4.47 5.72
N VAL A 61 -11.81 3.38 4.96
CA VAL A 61 -11.40 3.40 3.56
C VAL A 61 -12.52 3.98 2.69
N ALA A 62 -12.17 4.93 1.84
CA ALA A 62 -13.07 5.46 0.82
C ALA A 62 -12.49 5.16 -0.58
N GLU A 63 -13.37 4.83 -1.52
CA GLU A 63 -13.01 4.47 -2.88
C GLU A 63 -13.67 5.40 -3.90
N GLY A 64 -13.07 5.52 -5.08
CA GLY A 64 -13.61 6.30 -6.18
C GLY A 64 -12.97 5.93 -7.52
N PRO A 65 -13.51 6.46 -8.62
CA PRO A 65 -13.10 6.09 -9.97
C PRO A 65 -11.70 6.62 -10.32
N ASP A 66 -10.99 5.89 -11.20
CA ASP A 66 -9.72 6.34 -11.78
C ASP A 66 -9.93 7.45 -12.83
N VAL A 67 -11.04 7.40 -13.56
CA VAL A 67 -11.45 8.47 -14.50
C VAL A 67 -12.22 9.54 -13.75
N GLU A 68 -11.74 10.76 -13.81
CA GLU A 68 -12.27 11.86 -13.03
C GLU A 68 -12.57 13.09 -13.88
N THR A 69 -13.40 13.96 -13.30
CA THR A 69 -13.62 15.28 -13.87
C THR A 69 -12.47 16.22 -13.50
N GLU A 70 -12.16 17.13 -14.42
CA GLU A 70 -11.20 18.22 -14.17
C GLU A 70 -11.56 19.03 -12.92
N TYR A 71 -12.86 19.26 -12.70
CA TYR A 71 -13.36 19.96 -11.51
C TYR A 71 -12.93 19.29 -10.21
N ASN A 72 -13.18 17.99 -10.07
CA ASN A 72 -12.83 17.26 -8.83
C ASN A 72 -11.32 17.11 -8.65
N ASN A 73 -10.58 16.96 -9.76
CA ASN A 73 -9.14 16.72 -9.70
C ASN A 73 -8.34 18.00 -9.44
N PHE A 74 -8.84 19.17 -9.84
CA PHE A 74 -8.12 20.42 -9.75
C PHE A 74 -8.93 21.57 -9.13
N THR A 75 -10.03 21.97 -9.75
CA THR A 75 -10.75 23.19 -9.38
C THR A 75 -11.29 23.13 -7.95
N ALA A 76 -11.94 22.03 -7.56
CA ALA A 76 -12.44 21.83 -6.19
C ALA A 76 -11.32 21.78 -5.14
N LEU A 77 -10.12 21.41 -5.55
CA LEU A 77 -8.91 21.34 -4.73
C LEU A 77 -8.09 22.63 -4.74
N ASN A 78 -8.70 23.76 -5.14
CA ASN A 78 -8.06 25.08 -5.13
C ASN A 78 -6.81 25.17 -6.04
N THR A 79 -6.70 24.31 -7.06
CA THR A 79 -5.60 24.38 -8.03
C THR A 79 -5.93 25.43 -9.10
N PRO A 80 -5.11 26.48 -9.30
CA PRO A 80 -5.35 27.53 -10.30
C PRO A 80 -5.39 27.00 -11.74
N GLU A 81 -6.03 27.73 -12.65
CA GLU A 81 -6.14 27.34 -14.07
C GLU A 81 -4.78 27.27 -14.75
N GLU A 82 -3.86 28.18 -14.39
CA GLU A 82 -2.51 28.27 -14.96
C GLU A 82 -1.50 27.33 -14.28
N HIS A 83 -1.96 26.47 -13.35
CA HIS A 83 -1.04 25.57 -12.63
C HIS A 83 -0.43 24.52 -13.58
N PRO A 84 0.90 24.33 -13.58
CA PRO A 84 1.58 23.40 -14.50
C PRO A 84 1.01 21.98 -14.50
N ALA A 85 0.58 21.47 -13.35
CA ALA A 85 -0.03 20.15 -13.24
C ALA A 85 -1.29 19.93 -14.08
N ARG A 86 -1.91 21.02 -14.59
CA ARG A 86 -3.03 20.96 -15.54
C ARG A 86 -2.59 20.87 -17.01
N ASP A 87 -1.29 20.93 -17.28
CA ASP A 87 -0.77 20.79 -18.64
C ASP A 87 -0.99 19.35 -19.14
N MET A 88 -1.19 19.22 -20.44
CA MET A 88 -1.27 17.92 -21.13
C MET A 88 0.06 17.14 -21.07
N HIS A 89 1.16 17.82 -20.80
CA HIS A 89 2.46 17.16 -20.57
C HIS A 89 2.52 16.42 -19.24
N ASP A 90 1.72 16.83 -18.24
CA ASP A 90 1.73 16.24 -16.89
C ASP A 90 0.49 15.38 -16.61
N THR A 91 -0.64 15.61 -17.30
CA THR A 91 -1.93 14.97 -17.04
C THR A 91 -2.49 14.25 -18.27
N PHE A 92 -2.92 13.00 -18.10
CA PHE A 92 -3.60 12.23 -19.13
C PHE A 92 -5.08 12.66 -19.25
N TYR A 93 -5.39 13.48 -20.23
CA TYR A 93 -6.76 13.82 -20.59
C TYR A 93 -7.34 12.78 -21.55
N LEU A 94 -8.61 12.40 -21.36
CA LEU A 94 -9.30 11.41 -22.18
C LEU A 94 -10.07 12.04 -23.34
N GLU A 95 -10.33 13.34 -23.25
CA GLU A 95 -11.07 14.11 -24.26
C GLU A 95 -10.33 15.40 -24.60
N GLU A 96 -10.46 15.85 -25.84
CA GLU A 96 -9.87 17.12 -26.31
C GLU A 96 -10.34 18.34 -25.51
N ASN A 97 -11.58 18.29 -24.99
CA ASN A 97 -12.17 19.38 -24.20
C ASN A 97 -11.65 19.42 -22.74
N LYS A 98 -10.73 18.55 -22.35
CA LYS A 98 -10.11 18.45 -21.03
C LYS A 98 -11.10 18.26 -19.85
N LYS A 99 -12.30 17.77 -20.08
CA LYS A 99 -13.30 17.57 -19.01
C LYS A 99 -13.08 16.31 -18.21
N LEU A 100 -12.57 15.26 -18.86
CA LEU A 100 -12.27 13.97 -18.25
C LEU A 100 -10.79 13.67 -18.36
N LEU A 101 -10.24 13.12 -17.29
CA LEU A 101 -8.83 12.78 -17.15
C LEU A 101 -8.63 11.51 -16.29
N LEU A 102 -7.44 10.92 -16.36
CA LEU A 102 -6.99 9.98 -15.35
C LEU A 102 -6.47 10.77 -14.14
N ARG A 103 -7.02 10.48 -12.97
CA ARG A 103 -6.72 11.23 -11.73
C ARG A 103 -5.21 11.25 -11.44
N THR A 104 -4.68 12.42 -11.15
CA THR A 104 -3.26 12.66 -10.86
C THR A 104 -2.88 12.38 -9.40
N HIS A 105 -3.87 12.25 -8.54
CA HIS A 105 -3.80 11.93 -7.12
C HIS A 105 -5.15 11.36 -6.66
N THR A 106 -5.24 10.87 -5.42
CA THR A 106 -6.48 10.27 -4.91
C THR A 106 -7.42 11.30 -4.24
N SER A 107 -7.02 12.58 -4.15
CA SER A 107 -7.81 13.67 -3.55
C SER A 107 -9.22 13.86 -4.15
N PRO A 108 -9.51 13.58 -5.43
CA PRO A 108 -10.88 13.66 -5.95
C PRO A 108 -11.91 12.86 -5.14
N VAL A 109 -11.49 11.72 -4.56
CA VAL A 109 -12.36 10.91 -3.71
C VAL A 109 -12.69 11.63 -2.41
N GLN A 110 -11.76 12.44 -1.88
CA GLN A 110 -12.03 13.29 -0.72
C GLN A 110 -13.13 14.32 -1.06
N ILE A 111 -13.05 14.96 -2.24
CA ILE A 111 -14.08 15.88 -2.73
C ILE A 111 -15.43 15.18 -2.86
N ARG A 112 -15.47 14.00 -3.49
CA ARG A 112 -16.69 13.20 -3.64
C ARG A 112 -17.32 12.85 -2.28
N THR A 113 -16.50 12.42 -1.32
CA THR A 113 -16.96 12.07 0.03
C THR A 113 -17.54 13.28 0.76
N MET A 114 -16.86 14.44 0.68
CA MET A 114 -17.32 15.68 1.30
C MET A 114 -18.60 16.23 0.66
N LEU A 115 -18.82 16.01 -0.64
CA LEU A 115 -20.06 16.38 -1.32
C LEU A 115 -21.22 15.43 -1.01
N ALA A 116 -20.94 14.15 -0.75
CA ALA A 116 -21.96 13.12 -0.49
C ALA A 116 -22.49 13.10 0.95
N SER A 117 -21.73 13.61 1.92
CA SER A 117 -22.09 13.53 3.34
C SER A 117 -21.67 14.79 4.11
N LYS A 118 -21.90 14.80 5.43
CA LYS A 118 -21.56 15.92 6.32
C LYS A 118 -20.43 15.54 7.27
N PRO A 119 -19.59 16.52 7.71
CA PRO A 119 -18.59 16.26 8.73
C PRO A 119 -19.18 15.66 10.02
N PRO A 120 -18.40 14.87 10.79
CA PRO A 120 -16.96 14.68 10.66
C PRO A 120 -16.56 13.68 9.58
N PHE A 121 -15.35 13.86 9.00
CA PHE A 121 -14.74 12.93 8.07
C PHE A 121 -13.41 12.42 8.64
N LYS A 122 -13.17 11.14 8.53
CA LYS A 122 -11.89 10.51 8.90
C LYS A 122 -11.66 9.32 7.97
N ILE A 123 -11.07 9.60 6.80
CA ILE A 123 -10.96 8.65 5.71
C ILE A 123 -9.53 8.54 5.18
N ILE A 124 -9.20 7.36 4.67
CA ILE A 124 -8.05 7.14 3.80
C ILE A 124 -8.52 6.69 2.42
N VAL A 125 -7.77 7.05 1.41
CA VAL A 125 -8.08 6.76 0.01
C VAL A 125 -6.87 6.13 -0.66
N PRO A 126 -6.68 4.81 -0.56
CA PRO A 126 -5.71 4.10 -1.38
C PRO A 126 -6.19 4.01 -2.82
N GLY A 127 -5.28 4.13 -3.78
CA GLY A 127 -5.67 3.99 -5.18
C GLY A 127 -4.54 4.24 -6.17
N ARG A 128 -4.84 3.95 -7.43
CA ARG A 128 -3.95 4.24 -8.56
C ARG A 128 -4.05 5.72 -8.93
N THR A 129 -2.93 6.25 -9.35
CA THR A 129 -2.78 7.63 -9.84
C THR A 129 -1.94 7.63 -11.10
N TYR A 130 -2.09 8.66 -11.94
CA TYR A 130 -1.54 8.68 -13.27
C TYR A 130 -0.89 10.03 -13.57
N ARG A 131 0.34 10.01 -14.09
CA ARG A 131 1.08 11.20 -14.52
C ARG A 131 1.88 10.89 -15.78
N CYS A 132 2.07 11.88 -16.64
CA CYS A 132 2.82 11.70 -17.89
C CYS A 132 4.34 11.55 -17.68
N ASP A 133 4.80 11.32 -16.46
CA ASP A 133 6.21 11.10 -16.13
C ASP A 133 6.62 9.63 -16.33
N SER A 134 7.80 9.43 -16.94
CA SER A 134 8.38 8.10 -17.12
C SER A 134 9.89 8.17 -17.09
N ASP A 135 10.49 7.83 -15.95
CA ASP A 135 11.96 7.69 -15.78
C ASP A 135 12.29 6.51 -14.85
N GLN A 136 13.54 6.44 -14.34
CA GLN A 136 13.95 5.36 -13.43
C GLN A 136 13.24 5.38 -12.07
N THR A 137 12.69 6.53 -11.67
CA THR A 137 12.06 6.78 -10.38
C THR A 137 10.57 7.08 -10.48
N HIS A 138 10.06 7.27 -11.70
CA HIS A 138 8.67 7.60 -11.99
C HIS A 138 8.07 6.64 -13.01
N ALA A 139 6.87 6.17 -12.73
CA ALA A 139 6.06 5.38 -13.64
C ALA A 139 4.79 6.16 -14.01
N PRO A 140 4.27 5.98 -15.24
CA PRO A 140 3.04 6.67 -15.68
C PRO A 140 1.83 6.36 -14.79
N MET A 141 1.84 5.21 -14.12
CA MET A 141 0.88 4.81 -13.10
C MET A 141 1.63 4.42 -11.85
N PHE A 142 1.19 4.86 -10.69
CA PHE A 142 1.71 4.51 -9.38
C PHE A 142 0.57 4.47 -8.35
N HIS A 143 0.85 3.92 -7.17
CA HIS A 143 -0.14 3.84 -6.11
C HIS A 143 0.10 4.91 -5.05
N GLN A 144 -0.98 5.59 -4.67
CA GLN A 144 -0.98 6.63 -3.64
C GLN A 144 -2.05 6.32 -2.60
N LEU A 145 -1.77 6.68 -1.36
CA LEU A 145 -2.77 6.74 -0.31
C LEU A 145 -2.83 8.17 0.19
N GLU A 146 -4.03 8.73 0.23
CA GLU A 146 -4.27 10.01 0.89
C GLU A 146 -5.17 9.83 2.10
N GLY A 147 -4.94 10.64 3.13
CA GLY A 147 -5.79 10.72 4.31
C GLY A 147 -6.40 12.09 4.48
N LEU A 148 -7.65 12.11 4.96
CA LEU A 148 -8.41 13.32 5.28
C LEU A 148 -9.07 13.17 6.65
N HIS A 149 -8.85 14.14 7.53
CA HIS A 149 -9.60 14.25 8.78
C HIS A 149 -10.15 15.65 8.93
N ILE A 150 -11.47 15.78 8.94
CA ILE A 150 -12.19 17.06 9.15
C ILE A 150 -13.11 16.92 10.33
N ASP A 151 -12.92 17.75 11.34
CA ASP A 151 -13.78 17.84 12.52
C ASP A 151 -13.64 19.23 13.18
N LYS A 152 -14.33 19.42 14.30
CA LYS A 152 -14.17 20.62 15.13
C LYS A 152 -12.84 20.58 15.88
N GLY A 153 -12.12 21.69 15.88
CA GLY A 153 -10.91 21.83 16.68
C GLY A 153 -9.68 21.03 16.22
N ILE A 154 -9.68 20.55 14.97
CA ILE A 154 -8.53 19.86 14.40
C ILE A 154 -7.38 20.84 14.19
N THR A 155 -6.17 20.41 14.52
CA THR A 155 -4.95 21.22 14.48
C THR A 155 -3.79 20.49 13.81
N MET A 156 -2.73 21.22 13.49
CA MET A 156 -1.45 20.66 13.03
C MET A 156 -0.85 19.65 14.03
N GLY A 157 -1.14 19.81 15.33
CA GLY A 157 -0.74 18.85 16.36
C GLY A 157 -1.38 17.46 16.17
N HIS A 158 -2.66 17.43 15.80
CA HIS A 158 -3.36 16.18 15.49
C HIS A 158 -2.79 15.49 14.24
N LEU A 159 -2.47 16.26 13.18
CA LEU A 159 -1.78 15.75 12.00
C LEU A 159 -0.43 15.13 12.38
N LYS A 160 0.36 15.85 13.18
CA LYS A 160 1.68 15.40 13.63
C LYS A 160 1.61 14.09 14.41
N GLY A 161 0.66 13.98 15.35
CA GLY A 161 0.43 12.77 16.14
C GLY A 161 -0.02 11.59 15.29
N CYS A 162 -0.92 11.84 14.32
CA CYS A 162 -1.38 10.84 13.36
C CYS A 162 -0.23 10.26 12.51
N LEU A 163 0.64 11.13 11.98
CA LEU A 163 1.77 10.72 11.15
C LEU A 163 2.88 10.05 11.98
N ASP A 164 3.15 10.50 13.20
CA ASP A 164 4.10 9.86 14.11
C ASP A 164 3.68 8.43 14.44
N TYR A 165 2.40 8.23 14.75
CA TYR A 165 1.84 6.91 14.99
C TYR A 165 1.99 6.02 13.75
N PHE A 166 1.55 6.50 12.58
CA PHE A 166 1.63 5.75 11.33
C PHE A 166 3.07 5.31 11.00
N ILE A 167 4.04 6.22 11.06
CA ILE A 167 5.44 5.91 10.71
C ILE A 167 6.03 4.88 11.68
N LYS A 168 5.73 4.98 12.98
CA LYS A 168 6.22 4.03 13.97
C LYS A 168 5.66 2.63 13.77
N GLU A 169 4.36 2.52 13.57
CA GLU A 169 3.70 1.23 13.33
C GLU A 169 4.16 0.61 12.01
N PHE A 170 4.15 1.38 10.91
CA PHE A 170 4.49 0.87 9.60
C PHE A 170 5.94 0.37 9.49
N PHE A 171 6.90 1.11 10.07
CA PHE A 171 8.32 0.70 10.06
C PHE A 171 8.72 -0.12 11.30
N GLU A 172 7.79 -0.42 12.20
CA GLU A 172 8.02 -1.20 13.42
C GLU A 172 9.16 -0.65 14.29
N VAL A 173 9.20 0.68 14.45
CA VAL A 173 10.24 1.38 15.20
C VAL A 173 9.66 2.09 16.42
N LYS A 174 10.33 1.98 17.57
CA LYS A 174 9.91 2.65 18.81
C LYS A 174 10.07 4.17 18.73
N ASN A 175 11.16 4.61 18.13
CA ASN A 175 11.50 6.01 17.99
C ASN A 175 11.83 6.34 16.54
N VAL A 176 11.36 7.50 16.08
CA VAL A 176 11.68 8.03 14.75
C VAL A 176 11.88 9.53 14.84
N LYS A 177 12.97 10.02 14.27
CA LYS A 177 13.15 11.45 14.06
C LYS A 177 12.29 11.87 12.87
N MET A 178 11.37 12.80 13.09
CA MET A 178 10.55 13.39 12.03
C MET A 178 10.82 14.89 11.92
N ARG A 179 10.93 15.37 10.69
CA ARG A 179 11.11 16.77 10.36
C ARG A 179 10.01 17.21 9.40
N PHE A 180 9.33 18.31 9.75
CA PHE A 180 8.36 18.97 8.87
C PHE A 180 9.05 20.16 8.22
N ARG A 181 9.21 20.09 6.90
CA ARG A 181 9.73 21.19 6.09
C ARG A 181 8.57 21.96 5.49
N PRO A 182 8.50 23.29 5.58
CA PRO A 182 7.50 24.08 4.87
C PRO A 182 7.53 23.77 3.38
N SER A 183 6.35 23.59 2.80
CA SER A 183 6.14 23.36 1.37
C SER A 183 4.89 24.07 0.90
N HIS A 184 4.57 24.00 -0.37
CA HIS A 184 3.37 24.60 -0.96
C HIS A 184 2.57 23.56 -1.73
N PHE A 185 1.30 23.36 -1.31
CA PHE A 185 0.29 22.64 -2.06
C PHE A 185 -0.97 23.49 -2.18
N PRO A 186 -1.61 23.59 -3.36
CA PRO A 186 -2.78 24.45 -3.53
C PRO A 186 -3.95 24.15 -2.59
N PHE A 187 -4.07 22.89 -2.19
CA PHE A 187 -5.19 22.37 -1.38
C PHE A 187 -4.93 22.34 0.13
N THR A 188 -3.74 22.76 0.59
CA THR A 188 -3.41 22.83 2.04
C THR A 188 -2.69 24.13 2.38
N GLU A 189 -2.96 24.66 3.60
CA GLU A 189 -2.28 25.84 4.18
C GLU A 189 -2.42 25.83 5.71
N PRO A 190 -1.33 25.75 6.50
CA PRO A 190 0.06 25.55 6.05
C PRO A 190 0.27 24.13 5.47
N SER A 191 1.23 24.04 4.54
CA SER A 191 1.67 22.80 3.92
C SER A 191 3.07 22.42 4.40
N ALA A 192 3.35 21.13 4.46
CA ALA A 192 4.67 20.62 4.80
C ALA A 192 4.98 19.30 4.10
N GLU A 193 6.24 19.09 3.82
CA GLU A 193 6.79 17.78 3.51
C GLU A 193 7.39 17.16 4.76
N VAL A 194 7.24 15.84 4.91
CA VAL A 194 7.73 15.14 6.09
C VAL A 194 8.91 14.25 5.70
N ASP A 195 10.01 14.51 6.37
CA ASP A 195 11.20 13.69 6.28
C ASP A 195 11.34 12.85 7.56
N ILE A 196 11.81 11.61 7.38
CA ILE A 196 12.15 10.72 8.49
C ILE A 196 13.66 10.46 8.54
N GLY A 197 14.17 10.30 9.76
CA GLY A 197 15.57 9.98 10.00
C GLY A 197 15.90 8.54 9.58
N TYR A 198 17.04 8.34 8.93
CA TYR A 198 17.55 7.02 8.63
C TYR A 198 19.08 6.96 8.71
N LYS A 199 19.60 5.76 8.84
CA LYS A 199 21.03 5.45 8.73
C LYS A 199 21.24 4.28 7.78
N ILE A 200 22.46 4.11 7.31
CA ILE A 200 22.83 2.96 6.50
C ILE A 200 23.68 2.03 7.37
N GLU A 201 23.20 0.83 7.65
CA GLU A 201 23.93 -0.19 8.38
C GLU A 201 24.14 -1.40 7.46
N LYS A 202 25.40 -1.80 7.24
CA LYS A 202 25.76 -2.93 6.37
C LYS A 202 25.08 -2.88 4.98
N GLY A 203 25.01 -1.67 4.40
CA GLY A 203 24.38 -1.45 3.08
C GLY A 203 22.84 -1.41 3.07
N LYS A 204 22.16 -1.49 4.23
CA LYS A 204 20.70 -1.42 4.35
C LYS A 204 20.25 -0.12 4.98
N ILE A 205 19.12 0.40 4.52
CA ILE A 205 18.45 1.55 5.13
C ILE A 205 17.77 1.08 6.42
N VAL A 206 18.07 1.74 7.53
CA VAL A 206 17.44 1.54 8.83
C VAL A 206 16.75 2.84 9.21
N ILE A 207 15.42 2.82 9.26
CA ILE A 207 14.58 3.95 9.65
C ILE A 207 14.63 4.13 11.16
N GLY A 208 14.60 5.38 11.65
CA GLY A 208 14.54 5.70 13.08
C GLY A 208 15.32 6.95 13.46
N GLU A 209 16.41 6.78 14.20
CA GLU A 209 17.18 7.87 14.83
C GLU A 209 18.42 8.31 14.02
N GLY A 210 18.53 7.91 12.76
CA GLY A 210 19.68 8.26 11.91
C GLY A 210 19.82 9.76 11.64
N ASP A 211 20.98 10.16 11.12
CA ASP A 211 21.30 11.56 10.81
C ASP A 211 21.02 11.96 9.36
N LYS A 212 20.69 10.98 8.52
CA LYS A 212 20.25 11.20 7.13
C LYS A 212 18.73 11.35 7.10
N TRP A 213 18.24 12.09 6.12
CA TRP A 213 16.83 12.41 5.97
C TRP A 213 16.28 11.84 4.67
N LEU A 214 15.10 11.26 4.77
CA LEU A 214 14.35 10.72 3.66
C LEU A 214 12.95 11.31 3.65
N GLU A 215 12.60 11.99 2.56
CA GLU A 215 11.23 12.47 2.36
C GLU A 215 10.28 11.30 2.09
N VAL A 216 9.16 11.27 2.82
CA VAL A 216 8.19 10.16 2.73
C VAL A 216 6.79 10.57 2.32
N LEU A 217 6.38 11.81 2.65
CA LEU A 217 5.00 12.25 2.38
C LEU A 217 4.86 13.77 2.38
N GLY A 218 3.81 14.25 1.72
CA GLY A 218 3.31 15.62 1.81
C GLY A 218 2.08 15.70 2.70
N CYS A 219 1.91 16.82 3.42
CA CYS A 219 0.77 17.01 4.31
C CYS A 219 0.46 18.48 4.58
N GLY A 220 -0.67 18.75 5.21
CA GLY A 220 -1.01 20.12 5.64
C GLY A 220 -2.42 20.22 6.19
N MET A 221 -2.76 21.43 6.66
CA MET A 221 -4.14 21.76 7.01
C MET A 221 -4.94 22.03 5.74
N VAL A 222 -6.15 21.50 5.66
CA VAL A 222 -6.98 21.65 4.47
C VAL A 222 -7.27 23.13 4.22
N HIS A 223 -7.01 23.60 3.00
CA HIS A 223 -7.18 24.99 2.63
C HIS A 223 -8.66 25.39 2.74
N PRO A 224 -8.99 26.55 3.33
CA PRO A 224 -10.38 26.98 3.51
C PRO A 224 -11.21 27.01 2.21
N ASN A 225 -10.59 27.31 1.07
CA ASN A 225 -11.29 27.30 -0.21
C ASN A 225 -11.77 25.90 -0.63
N VAL A 226 -10.99 24.85 -0.32
CA VAL A 226 -11.42 23.45 -0.56
C VAL A 226 -12.70 23.17 0.22
N LEU A 227 -12.76 23.53 1.52
CA LEU A 227 -13.95 23.36 2.35
C LEU A 227 -15.15 24.16 1.82
N LYS A 228 -14.92 25.42 1.35
CA LYS A 228 -15.96 26.25 0.74
C LYS A 228 -16.50 25.64 -0.55
N ASN A 229 -15.63 25.09 -1.41
CA ASN A 229 -16.02 24.47 -2.68
C ASN A 229 -16.95 23.26 -2.48
N VAL A 230 -16.83 22.58 -1.34
CA VAL A 230 -17.71 21.46 -0.94
C VAL A 230 -18.80 21.88 0.07
N LYS A 231 -19.03 23.19 0.27
CA LYS A 231 -20.08 23.77 1.14
C LYS A 231 -19.96 23.39 2.61
N ILE A 232 -18.75 23.21 3.13
CA ILE A 232 -18.47 22.97 4.55
C ILE A 232 -18.20 24.33 5.25
N ASP A 233 -18.82 24.54 6.41
CA ASP A 233 -18.66 25.77 7.21
C ASP A 233 -17.27 25.83 7.85
N THR A 234 -16.39 26.67 7.29
CA THR A 234 -15.00 26.87 7.72
C THR A 234 -14.85 27.54 9.09
N LYS A 235 -15.94 28.10 9.65
CA LYS A 235 -15.94 28.61 11.02
C LYS A 235 -16.11 27.52 12.07
N LYS A 236 -16.71 26.40 11.69
CA LYS A 236 -17.01 25.26 12.57
C LYS A 236 -16.04 24.11 12.40
N TYR A 237 -15.59 23.88 11.18
CA TYR A 237 -14.82 22.72 10.81
C TYR A 237 -13.47 23.10 10.23
N GLN A 238 -12.47 22.36 10.59
CA GLN A 238 -11.12 22.43 10.08
C GLN A 238 -10.60 21.01 9.91
N GLY A 239 -9.57 20.80 9.12
CA GLY A 239 -9.05 19.48 8.92
C GLY A 239 -7.61 19.47 8.45
N PHE A 240 -7.06 18.27 8.40
CA PHE A 240 -5.77 18.04 7.78
C PHE A 240 -5.88 16.97 6.70
N ALA A 241 -4.94 17.01 5.76
CA ALA A 241 -4.74 15.99 4.76
C ALA A 241 -3.26 15.62 4.62
N PHE A 242 -3.01 14.42 4.13
CA PHE A 242 -1.67 13.94 3.81
C PHE A 242 -1.72 12.99 2.61
N GLY A 243 -0.60 12.88 1.87
CA GLY A 243 -0.49 11.99 0.72
C GLY A 243 0.84 11.24 0.73
N ILE A 244 0.78 9.92 0.53
CA ILE A 244 1.90 8.99 0.64
C ILE A 244 1.98 8.13 -0.62
N GLY A 245 3.18 8.00 -1.21
CA GLY A 245 3.44 7.06 -2.30
C GLY A 245 3.61 5.63 -1.78
N ILE A 246 2.65 4.75 -2.07
CA ILE A 246 2.62 3.36 -1.59
C ILE A 246 3.80 2.56 -2.15
N ASP A 247 4.07 2.70 -3.45
CA ASP A 247 5.18 1.98 -4.10
C ASP A 247 6.53 2.33 -3.46
N ARG A 248 6.73 3.62 -3.12
CA ARG A 248 7.95 4.07 -2.43
C ARG A 248 8.07 3.48 -1.02
N LEU A 249 6.97 3.40 -0.28
CA LEU A 249 6.95 2.74 1.02
C LEU A 249 7.27 1.25 0.91
N ALA A 250 6.72 0.57 -0.10
CA ALA A 250 7.02 -0.83 -0.37
C ALA A 250 8.51 -1.05 -0.71
N MET A 251 9.09 -0.18 -1.54
CA MET A 251 10.53 -0.21 -1.85
C MET A 251 11.37 -0.08 -0.58
N LEU A 252 11.03 0.85 0.30
CA LEU A 252 11.77 1.10 1.54
C LEU A 252 11.64 -0.05 2.53
N LYS A 253 10.43 -0.56 2.73
CA LYS A 253 10.16 -1.61 3.71
C LYS A 253 10.76 -2.96 3.29
N TYR A 254 10.64 -3.31 2.01
CA TYR A 254 11.05 -4.63 1.50
C TYR A 254 12.39 -4.63 0.76
N GLY A 255 13.04 -3.47 0.64
CA GLY A 255 14.34 -3.35 -0.03
C GLY A 255 14.28 -3.60 -1.53
N ILE A 256 13.18 -3.23 -2.19
CA ILE A 256 13.00 -3.39 -3.64
C ILE A 256 13.75 -2.25 -4.34
N PRO A 257 14.72 -2.54 -5.22
CA PRO A 257 15.64 -1.51 -5.73
C PRO A 257 15.08 -0.67 -6.88
N ASP A 258 14.06 -1.15 -7.61
CA ASP A 258 13.56 -0.53 -8.83
C ASP A 258 12.02 -0.54 -8.87
N LEU A 259 11.44 0.65 -8.92
CA LEU A 259 9.98 0.88 -8.97
C LEU A 259 9.32 0.17 -10.17
N ARG A 260 9.99 0.13 -11.33
CA ARG A 260 9.44 -0.46 -12.56
C ARG A 260 9.14 -1.94 -12.44
N THR A 261 9.84 -2.63 -11.52
CA THR A 261 9.64 -4.07 -11.30
C THR A 261 8.28 -4.43 -10.73
N PHE A 262 7.60 -3.49 -10.06
CA PHE A 262 6.22 -3.69 -9.58
C PHE A 262 5.23 -3.92 -10.73
N PHE A 263 5.51 -3.41 -11.92
CA PHE A 263 4.58 -3.40 -13.06
C PHE A 263 4.95 -4.39 -14.18
N ASN A 264 6.11 -5.06 -14.09
CA ASN A 264 6.61 -5.94 -15.14
C ASN A 264 5.90 -7.31 -15.22
N GLY A 265 5.14 -7.72 -14.20
CA GLY A 265 4.43 -9.00 -14.17
C GLY A 265 5.35 -10.24 -14.15
N ASP A 266 6.61 -10.12 -13.76
CA ASP A 266 7.55 -11.26 -13.71
C ASP A 266 7.23 -12.17 -12.52
N ILE A 267 6.83 -13.41 -12.82
CA ILE A 267 6.48 -14.42 -11.79
C ILE A 267 7.69 -14.74 -10.88
N ARG A 268 8.92 -14.68 -11.38
CA ARG A 268 10.14 -14.92 -10.58
C ARG A 268 10.29 -13.83 -9.54
N TRP A 269 10.10 -12.58 -9.95
CA TRP A 269 10.08 -11.44 -9.05
C TRP A 269 8.97 -11.56 -8.00
N LEU A 270 7.76 -11.91 -8.44
CA LEU A 270 6.63 -12.09 -7.52
C LEU A 270 6.85 -13.26 -6.55
N ASN A 271 7.50 -14.34 -6.96
CA ASN A 271 7.87 -15.44 -6.07
C ASN A 271 8.92 -15.01 -5.02
N HIS A 272 9.79 -14.05 -5.37
CA HIS A 272 10.84 -13.55 -4.50
C HIS A 272 10.31 -12.51 -3.49
N TYR A 273 9.59 -11.51 -3.96
CA TYR A 273 9.10 -10.38 -3.15
C TYR A 273 7.66 -10.54 -2.67
N GLY A 274 6.85 -11.39 -3.32
CA GLY A 274 5.45 -11.58 -2.98
C GLY A 274 5.25 -12.38 -1.69
N PHE A 275 4.11 -12.16 -1.06
CA PHE A 275 3.72 -12.73 0.23
C PHE A 275 2.80 -13.95 0.04
N SER A 276 2.81 -14.88 0.99
CA SER A 276 1.81 -15.93 1.06
C SER A 276 0.51 -15.36 1.64
N PHE A 277 -0.62 -16.02 1.38
CA PHE A 277 -1.91 -15.61 1.95
C PHE A 277 -1.95 -15.70 3.49
N LEU A 278 -1.01 -16.39 4.12
CA LEU A 278 -0.86 -16.45 5.58
C LEU A 278 0.00 -15.30 6.14
N ASP A 279 0.69 -14.55 5.29
CA ASP A 279 1.50 -13.39 5.67
C ASP A 279 0.64 -12.11 5.78
N ILE A 280 -0.60 -12.21 6.22
CA ILE A 280 -1.49 -11.06 6.40
C ILE A 280 -0.96 -10.21 7.56
N PRO A 281 -0.77 -8.88 7.35
CA PRO A 281 -0.38 -8.00 8.43
C PRO A 281 -1.50 -7.94 9.48
N MET A 282 -1.18 -8.37 10.68
CA MET A 282 -2.08 -8.25 11.82
C MET A 282 -1.52 -7.21 12.77
N HIS A 283 -2.13 -6.03 12.78
CA HIS A 283 -1.91 -5.01 13.78
C HIS A 283 -2.95 -5.21 14.89
N GLY A 284 -2.51 -5.37 16.10
CA GLY A 284 -3.37 -5.56 17.28
C GLY A 284 -2.52 -5.64 18.54
N ASN A 285 -3.17 -5.50 19.69
CA ASN A 285 -2.51 -5.57 21.00
C ASN A 285 -1.59 -6.80 21.10
N ASP A 286 -0.47 -6.65 21.79
CA ASP A 286 0.65 -7.60 21.89
C ASP A 286 0.26 -9.06 22.20
N ASP A 287 -0.93 -9.30 22.73
CA ASP A 287 -1.44 -10.62 23.12
C ASP A 287 -1.92 -11.48 21.93
N HIS A 288 -2.06 -10.91 20.73
CA HIS A 288 -2.53 -11.58 19.52
C HIS A 288 -1.57 -11.50 18.32
N LYS A 289 -0.33 -11.06 18.55
CA LYS A 289 0.70 -11.10 17.50
C LYS A 289 0.99 -12.56 17.16
N VAL A 290 0.38 -13.04 16.09
CA VAL A 290 0.95 -14.19 15.37
C VAL A 290 2.38 -13.78 15.03
N PRO A 291 3.41 -14.57 15.38
CA PRO A 291 4.77 -14.16 15.11
C PRO A 291 4.91 -13.94 13.60
N TYR A 292 4.91 -12.70 13.23
CA TYR A 292 5.35 -12.24 11.92
C TYR A 292 6.65 -12.98 11.64
N LEU A 293 6.75 -13.68 10.52
CA LEU A 293 7.95 -14.41 10.16
C LEU A 293 9.13 -13.51 10.44
N SER A 294 9.83 -13.87 11.50
CA SER A 294 10.77 -13.02 12.22
C SER A 294 11.71 -12.30 11.26
N LYS A 295 12.27 -11.18 11.68
CA LYS A 295 13.41 -10.45 11.07
C LYS A 295 14.46 -11.35 10.37
N LYS A 296 14.46 -12.63 10.64
CA LYS A 296 15.29 -13.67 10.05
C LYS A 296 14.89 -14.05 8.61
N SER A 297 13.61 -14.04 8.25
CA SER A 297 13.15 -14.35 6.87
C SER A 297 13.36 -13.17 5.92
N LEU A 298 13.20 -11.93 6.42
CA LEU A 298 13.53 -10.71 5.66
C LEU A 298 15.04 -10.55 5.46
N SER A 299 15.86 -10.95 6.45
CA SER A 299 17.32 -10.93 6.32
C SER A 299 17.86 -12.00 5.37
N LEU A 300 17.21 -13.15 5.27
CA LEU A 300 17.57 -14.22 4.32
C LEU A 300 17.22 -13.81 2.87
N LYS A 301 16.03 -13.23 2.64
CA LYS A 301 15.64 -12.76 1.30
C LYS A 301 16.55 -11.63 0.77
N ALA A 302 17.07 -10.77 1.65
CA ALA A 302 17.98 -9.70 1.25
C ALA A 302 19.45 -10.12 1.10
N SER A 303 19.86 -11.27 1.64
CA SER A 303 21.22 -11.82 1.50
C SER A 303 21.44 -12.63 0.23
N GLU A 304 20.35 -13.11 -0.40
CA GLU A 304 20.40 -13.88 -1.65
C GLU A 304 20.37 -13.02 -2.90
N SER A 305 20.15 -11.70 -2.81
CA SER A 305 20.17 -10.77 -3.95
C SER A 305 21.56 -10.26 -4.31
N LYS A 306 22.59 -11.13 -4.26
CA LYS A 306 23.86 -10.89 -4.92
C LYS A 306 23.88 -11.72 -6.22
N PHE A 307 23.27 -11.15 -7.26
CA PHE A 307 23.65 -11.39 -8.65
C PHE A 307 23.14 -10.22 -9.50
#